data_263d4c6359008ed229ade0813802912f
#
_entry.id   263d4c6359008ed229ade0813802912f
#
_cell.length_a   1.000
_cell.length_b   1.000
_cell.length_c   1.000
_cell.angle_alpha   90.00
_cell.angle_beta   90.00
_cell.angle_gamma   90.00
#
_symmetry.space_group_name_H-M   'P 1'
#
loop_
_entity.id
_entity.type
_entity.pdbx_description
1 polymer ?
#
loop_
_entity_poly.entity_id
_entity_poly.type
_entity_poly.pdbx_seq_one_letter_code
_entity_poly.pdbx_strand_id
1 'polypeptide(L)'
;MYYYPVSAVLTECLILSVVEQQDSYGYEISQTVKLVAAIKESTLYPILRKLETGGYLTTYSEEFQGRKRKYYSITEEGRRQAGISEERMAGISQYCR
;
A
#
# COMPACT_ATOMS: atom_id res chain seq x y z
N MET A 1 22.73 -6.40 10.47
CA MET A 1 21.25 -6.34 10.54
C MET A 1 20.61 -7.60 10.00
N TYR A 2 19.63 -8.08 10.68
CA TYR A 2 19.03 -9.36 10.36
C TYR A 2 17.66 -9.15 9.70
N TYR A 3 17.48 -9.70 8.52
CA TYR A 3 16.26 -9.56 7.77
C TYR A 3 15.53 -10.88 7.67
N TYR A 4 14.22 -10.83 7.80
CA TYR A 4 13.37 -11.97 7.53
C TYR A 4 12.76 -11.84 6.15
N PRO A 5 12.64 -12.92 5.42
CA PRO A 5 11.85 -12.87 4.19
C PRO A 5 10.40 -12.57 4.57
N VAL A 6 9.84 -11.62 3.87
CA VAL A 6 8.48 -11.17 4.16
C VAL A 6 7.53 -11.88 3.20
N SER A 7 6.48 -12.48 3.74
CA SER A 7 5.52 -13.19 2.91
C SER A 7 4.78 -12.22 2.00
N ALA A 8 4.23 -12.75 0.92
CA ALA A 8 3.47 -11.91 -0.01
C ALA A 8 2.27 -11.29 0.68
N VAL A 9 1.64 -12.03 1.59
CA VAL A 9 0.48 -11.52 2.30
C VAL A 9 0.86 -10.32 3.16
N LEU A 10 1.96 -10.42 3.87
CA LEU A 10 2.41 -9.32 4.71
C LEU A 10 2.81 -8.12 3.86
N THR A 11 3.44 -8.37 2.71
CA THR A 11 3.81 -7.30 1.80
C THR A 11 2.56 -6.58 1.30
N GLU A 12 1.52 -7.32 0.97
CA GLU A 12 0.27 -6.72 0.54
C GLU A 12 -0.29 -5.81 1.62
N CYS A 13 -0.27 -6.28 2.86
CA CYS A 13 -0.77 -5.47 3.96
C CYS A 13 0.04 -4.21 4.16
N LEU A 14 1.36 -4.31 4.03
CA LEU A 14 2.21 -3.13 4.15
C LEU A 14 1.91 -2.11 3.08
N ILE A 15 1.76 -2.58 1.84
CA ILE A 15 1.46 -1.68 0.73
C ILE A 15 0.11 -0.99 0.96
N LEU A 16 -0.89 -1.77 1.34
CA LEU A 16 -2.22 -1.21 1.56
C LEU A 16 -2.21 -0.20 2.70
N SER A 17 -1.44 -0.48 3.74
CA SER A 17 -1.33 0.46 4.86
C SER A 17 -0.69 1.78 4.44
N VAL A 18 0.33 1.71 3.59
CA VAL A 18 0.98 2.92 3.10
C VAL A 18 0.02 3.76 2.28
N VAL A 19 -0.69 3.11 1.36
CA VAL A 19 -1.59 3.83 0.47
C VAL A 19 -2.83 4.30 1.21
N GLU A 20 -3.21 3.60 2.27
CA GLU A 20 -4.36 4.02 3.07
C GLU A 20 -4.11 5.38 3.71
N GLN A 21 -2.88 5.66 4.09
CA GLN A 21 -2.57 6.93 4.73
C GLN A 21 -2.60 8.08 3.74
N GLN A 22 -2.13 7.84 2.53
CA GLN A 22 -2.25 8.82 1.46
C GLN A 22 -1.89 8.15 0.15
N ASP A 23 -2.44 8.67 -0.93
CA ASP A 23 -2.12 8.18 -2.25
C ASP A 23 -0.63 8.33 -2.49
N SER A 24 -0.04 7.33 -3.12
CA SER A 24 1.40 7.30 -3.33
C SER A 24 1.71 6.69 -4.69
N TYR A 25 2.85 7.07 -5.24
CA TYR A 25 3.29 6.44 -6.48
C TYR A 25 4.28 5.33 -6.17
N GLY A 26 4.53 4.48 -7.18
CA GLY A 26 5.24 3.22 -6.95
C GLY A 26 6.57 3.37 -6.24
N TYR A 27 7.38 4.33 -6.68
CA TYR A 27 8.69 4.52 -6.06
C TYR A 27 8.55 4.92 -4.58
N GLU A 28 7.61 5.81 -4.30
CA GLU A 28 7.38 6.24 -2.94
C GLU A 28 6.94 5.09 -2.06
N ILE A 29 6.04 4.25 -2.59
CA ILE A 29 5.60 3.08 -1.86
C ILE A 29 6.77 2.16 -1.57
N SER A 30 7.62 1.94 -2.56
CA SER A 30 8.75 1.03 -2.38
C SER A 30 9.72 1.56 -1.32
N GLN A 31 9.96 2.86 -1.31
CA GLN A 31 10.86 3.43 -0.32
C GLN A 31 10.30 3.32 1.09
N THR A 32 8.99 3.53 1.21
CA THR A 32 8.36 3.45 2.52
C THR A 32 8.35 2.01 3.04
N VAL A 33 8.03 1.06 2.17
CA VAL A 33 8.00 -0.34 2.58
C VAL A 33 9.39 -0.82 2.96
N LYS A 34 10.42 -0.32 2.30
CA LYS A 34 11.78 -0.72 2.61
C LYS A 34 12.22 -0.30 4.00
N LEU A 35 11.52 0.66 4.60
CA LEU A 35 11.85 1.06 5.97
C LEU A 35 11.53 -0.03 6.97
N VAL A 36 10.63 -0.94 6.64
CA VAL A 36 10.20 -1.96 7.59
C VAL A 36 10.42 -3.39 7.09
N ALA A 37 10.71 -3.57 5.82
CA ALA A 37 10.84 -4.92 5.26
C ALA A 37 11.90 -4.95 4.18
N ALA A 38 12.60 -6.08 4.12
CA ALA A 38 13.64 -6.27 3.11
C ALA A 38 13.00 -6.84 1.85
N ILE A 39 12.51 -5.96 0.98
CA ILE A 39 11.81 -6.36 -0.23
C ILE A 39 12.46 -5.69 -1.41
N LYS A 40 12.73 -6.47 -2.44
CA LYS A 40 13.27 -5.94 -3.68
C LYS A 40 12.13 -5.36 -4.52
N GLU A 41 12.48 -4.35 -5.31
CA GLU A 41 11.48 -3.76 -6.19
C GLU A 41 10.95 -4.76 -7.19
N SER A 42 11.79 -5.70 -7.61
CA SER A 42 11.34 -6.73 -8.54
C SER A 42 10.27 -7.63 -7.92
N THR A 43 10.22 -7.68 -6.60
CA THR A 43 9.16 -8.42 -5.90
C THR A 43 7.96 -7.53 -5.62
N LEU A 44 8.23 -6.26 -5.33
CA LEU A 44 7.19 -5.34 -4.92
C LEU A 44 6.23 -4.97 -6.05
N TYR A 45 6.78 -4.65 -7.23
CA TYR A 45 5.94 -4.16 -8.32
C TYR A 45 4.92 -5.18 -8.82
N PRO A 46 5.27 -6.46 -8.92
CA PRO A 46 4.23 -7.46 -9.26
C PRO A 46 3.11 -7.53 -8.24
N ILE A 47 3.42 -7.30 -6.97
CA ILE A 47 2.39 -7.32 -5.93
C ILE A 47 1.50 -6.10 -6.06
N LEU A 48 2.07 -4.95 -6.38
CA LEU A 48 1.27 -3.76 -6.66
C LEU A 48 0.29 -4.02 -7.79
N ARG A 49 0.76 -4.66 -8.86
CA ARG A 49 -0.09 -4.96 -9.99
C ARG A 49 -1.19 -5.94 -9.61
N LYS A 50 -0.85 -6.92 -8.79
CA LYS A 50 -1.84 -7.88 -8.33
C LYS A 50 -2.93 -7.19 -7.52
N LEU A 51 -2.55 -6.26 -6.65
CA LEU A 51 -3.53 -5.54 -5.86
C LEU A 51 -4.42 -4.66 -6.72
N GLU A 52 -3.83 -4.03 -7.73
CA GLU A 52 -4.60 -3.22 -8.65
C GLU A 52 -5.59 -4.08 -9.44
N THR A 53 -5.11 -5.19 -9.97
CA THR A 53 -5.94 -6.09 -10.76
C THR A 53 -7.05 -6.68 -9.90
N GLY A 54 -6.76 -6.94 -8.64
CA GLY A 54 -7.74 -7.52 -7.73
C GLY A 54 -8.77 -6.53 -7.20
N GLY A 55 -8.63 -5.26 -7.54
CA GLY A 55 -9.59 -4.26 -7.10
C GLY A 55 -9.31 -3.67 -5.73
N TYR A 56 -8.15 -3.96 -5.17
CA TYR A 56 -7.78 -3.40 -3.86
C TYR A 56 -7.14 -2.04 -3.97
N LEU A 57 -6.55 -1.75 -5.12
CA LEU A 57 -5.97 -0.45 -5.42
C LEU A 57 -6.51 0.03 -6.75
N THR A 58 -6.68 1.33 -6.88
CA THR A 58 -6.98 1.95 -8.16
C THR A 58 -5.86 2.94 -8.46
N THR A 59 -5.76 3.36 -9.70
CA THR A 59 -4.66 4.21 -10.11
C THR A 59 -5.16 5.40 -10.89
N TYR A 60 -4.36 6.45 -10.86
CA TYR A 60 -4.59 7.62 -11.68
C TYR A 60 -3.23 8.25 -11.96
N SER A 61 -3.18 9.10 -12.98
CA SER A 61 -1.94 9.76 -13.36
C SER A 61 -1.99 11.22 -12.95
N GLU A 62 -0.86 11.69 -12.45
CA GLU A 62 -0.69 13.10 -12.14
C GLU A 62 0.61 13.58 -12.74
N GLU A 63 0.62 14.81 -13.17
CA GLU A 63 1.81 15.41 -13.73
C GLU A 63 2.59 16.12 -12.64
N PHE A 64 3.88 15.83 -12.57
CA PHE A 64 4.75 16.45 -11.60
C PHE A 64 6.03 16.86 -12.32
N GLN A 65 6.27 18.15 -12.38
CA GLN A 65 7.48 18.70 -13.04
C GLN A 65 7.64 18.16 -14.45
N GLY A 66 6.53 18.15 -15.21
CA GLY A 66 6.55 17.74 -16.59
C GLY A 66 6.53 16.25 -16.81
N ARG A 67 6.47 15.46 -15.76
CA ARG A 67 6.46 14.00 -15.88
C ARG A 67 5.17 13.45 -15.32
N LYS A 68 4.65 12.44 -15.99
CA LYS A 68 3.46 11.77 -15.52
C LYS A 68 3.85 10.71 -14.48
N ARG A 69 3.17 10.73 -13.35
CA ARG A 69 3.34 9.74 -12.31
C ARG A 69 2.07 8.96 -12.13
N LYS A 70 2.21 7.65 -11.98
CA LYS A 70 1.08 6.78 -11.70
C LYS A 70 0.92 6.67 -10.20
N TYR A 71 -0.18 7.19 -9.70
CA TYR A 71 -0.47 7.14 -8.27
C TYR A 71 -1.43 6.02 -7.97
N TYR A 72 -1.27 5.42 -6.80
CA TYR A 72 -2.14 4.36 -6.31
C TYR A 72 -2.99 4.91 -5.20
N SER A 73 -4.26 4.53 -5.21
CA SER A 73 -5.21 4.93 -4.20
C SER A 73 -5.90 3.67 -3.69
N ILE A 74 -6.15 3.61 -2.39
CA ILE A 74 -6.78 2.43 -1.83
C ILE A 74 -8.28 2.48 -2.10
N THR A 75 -8.85 1.32 -2.43
CA THR A 75 -10.28 1.20 -2.60
C THR A 75 -10.91 0.75 -1.29
N GLU A 76 -12.23 0.76 -1.24
CA GLU A 76 -12.91 0.25 -0.07
C GLU A 76 -12.59 -1.21 0.16
N GLU A 77 -12.50 -1.97 -0.94
CA GLU A 77 -12.13 -3.37 -0.85
C GLU A 77 -10.72 -3.52 -0.30
N GLY A 78 -9.81 -2.61 -0.70
CA GLY A 78 -8.46 -2.62 -0.18
C GLY A 78 -8.43 -2.36 1.32
N ARG A 79 -9.26 -1.45 1.79
CA ARG A 79 -9.33 -1.18 3.22
C ARG A 79 -9.79 -2.41 3.99
N ARG A 80 -10.77 -3.12 3.44
CA ARG A 80 -11.24 -4.33 4.08
C ARG A 80 -10.17 -5.41 4.09
N GLN A 81 -9.44 -5.53 3.01
CA GLN A 81 -8.38 -6.53 2.92
C GLN A 81 -7.28 -6.25 3.93
N ALA A 82 -6.98 -5.00 4.16
CA ALA A 82 -5.95 -4.61 5.11
C ALA A 82 -6.47 -4.65 6.55
N GLY A 83 -7.75 -4.93 6.75
CA GLY A 83 -8.33 -4.93 8.06
C GLY A 83 -8.69 -3.55 8.55
N ILE A 84 -8.80 -2.60 7.65
CA ILE A 84 -9.14 -1.23 8.00
C ILE A 84 -10.52 -0.93 7.46
N SER A 85 -11.51 -1.52 8.09
CA SER A 85 -12.89 -1.24 7.72
C SER A 85 -13.37 -0.01 8.48
N GLU A 86 -14.45 0.56 7.97
CA GLU A 86 -15.06 1.71 8.63
C GLU A 86 -15.43 1.39 10.07
N GLU A 87 -16.00 0.22 10.24
CA GLU A 87 -16.39 -0.28 11.55
C GLU A 87 -15.19 -0.38 12.47
N ARG A 88 -14.13 -0.95 11.93
CA ARG A 88 -12.91 -1.13 12.69
C ARG A 88 -12.25 0.19 13.04
N MET A 89 -12.30 1.11 12.10
CA MET A 89 -11.74 2.44 12.34
C MET A 89 -12.50 3.17 13.43
N ALA A 90 -13.81 3.00 13.45
CA ALA A 90 -14.61 3.61 14.51
C ALA A 90 -14.22 3.04 15.87
N GLY A 91 -14.01 1.72 15.91
CA GLY A 91 -13.58 1.08 17.13
C GLY A 91 -12.22 1.55 17.57
N ILE A 92 -11.31 1.67 16.64
CA ILE A 92 -9.97 2.17 16.93
C ILE A 92 -10.04 3.58 17.44
N SER A 93 -10.88 4.39 16.83
CA SER A 93 -11.08 5.76 17.26
C SER A 93 -11.48 5.83 18.71
N GLN A 94 -12.33 4.91 19.14
CA GLN A 94 -12.79 4.89 20.51
C GLN A 94 -11.68 4.50 21.47
N TYR A 95 -10.80 3.63 21.06
CA TYR A 95 -9.77 3.10 21.94
C TYR A 95 -8.49 3.91 21.93
N CYS A 96 -8.22 4.59 20.85
CA CYS A 96 -6.94 5.26 20.69
C CYS A 96 -6.97 6.72 21.09
N ARG A 97 -8.00 7.12 21.75
CA ARG A 97 -8.11 8.50 22.16
C ARG A 97 -7.76 8.72 23.56
#